data_e471be4ac0f83261b9f452412b47c89a
#
_entry.id   e471be4ac0f83261b9f452412b47c89a
#
_cell.length_a   1.000
_cell.length_b   1.000
_cell.length_c   1.000
_cell.angle_alpha   90.00
_cell.angle_beta   90.00
_cell.angle_gamma   90.00
#
_symmetry.space_group_name_H-M   'P 1'
#
loop_
_entity.id
_entity.type
_entity.pdbx_description
1 polymer ?
#
loop_
_entity_poly.entity_id
_entity_poly.type
_entity_poly.pdbx_seq_one_letter_code
_entity_poly.pdbx_strand_id
1 'polypeptide(L)'
;MPSVSTITSADPALLVQLSDSHLFAEAHSKLLGMKTRESLQQVIDLVLAQQAQIDLLLATGDISQDGTLESYQAFRQLSAQINAPARWIPGNHDEPMVMAEAAVQSTLLESVVDIGNWRVTMLDSAVPGSVPGYLQDDQLQLLARALSEAPERHHLVCLHHHPVSIGCAWMEPIGLRNPEAFFEVLDRFPQVRAVLWGHVHQQIDRERNGVRLMASPSTCIQFEPGSADFKVGEQAPGYRWLRLFPDGKLETGVERVTDFEFTVDYGSNGY
;
A
#
# COMPACT_ATOMS: atom_id res chain seq x y z
N MET A 1 6.13 5.48 -27.16
CA MET A 1 6.97 4.76 -26.18
C MET A 1 7.36 5.76 -25.13
N PRO A 2 6.98 5.58 -23.85
CA PRO A 2 7.47 6.45 -22.79
C PRO A 2 8.99 6.23 -22.68
N SER A 3 9.75 7.32 -22.62
CA SER A 3 11.20 7.30 -22.42
C SER A 3 11.49 6.72 -21.04
N VAL A 4 12.19 5.61 -20.98
CA VAL A 4 12.80 5.11 -19.75
C VAL A 4 13.80 6.17 -19.32
N SER A 5 13.45 6.94 -18.29
CA SER A 5 14.38 7.85 -17.65
C SER A 5 15.48 7.00 -17.02
N THR A 6 16.69 7.12 -17.50
CA THR A 6 17.86 6.48 -16.89
C THR A 6 18.11 7.15 -15.54
N ILE A 7 17.71 6.49 -14.44
CA ILE A 7 18.13 6.89 -13.10
C ILE A 7 19.66 6.81 -13.10
N THR A 8 20.33 7.94 -12.97
CA THR A 8 21.77 7.96 -12.73
C THR A 8 22.04 7.32 -11.38
N SER A 9 23.14 6.61 -11.20
CA SER A 9 23.44 5.83 -9.97
C SER A 9 23.57 6.68 -8.69
N ALA A 10 23.33 7.96 -8.76
CA ALA A 10 23.44 8.92 -7.66
C ALA A 10 22.09 9.43 -7.12
N ASP A 11 21.03 9.39 -7.91
CA ASP A 11 19.73 9.95 -7.53
C ASP A 11 18.85 8.91 -6.81
N PRO A 12 18.09 9.32 -5.76
CA PRO A 12 17.16 8.44 -5.10
C PRO A 12 15.98 8.12 -6.00
N ALA A 13 15.50 6.87 -5.98
CA ALA A 13 14.23 6.53 -6.59
C ALA A 13 13.06 7.05 -5.74
N LEU A 14 12.06 7.68 -6.37
CA LEU A 14 10.85 8.16 -5.72
C LEU A 14 9.71 7.18 -5.93
N LEU A 15 9.19 6.65 -4.84
CA LEU A 15 8.00 5.81 -4.81
C LEU A 15 6.84 6.56 -4.17
N VAL A 16 5.64 6.31 -4.67
CA VAL A 16 4.38 6.75 -4.08
C VAL A 16 3.53 5.54 -3.72
N GLN A 17 2.98 5.52 -2.52
CA GLN A 17 2.03 4.51 -2.07
C GLN A 17 0.64 5.12 -1.98
N LEU A 18 -0.31 4.54 -2.72
CA LEU A 18 -1.74 4.69 -2.53
C LEU A 18 -2.28 3.41 -1.90
N SER A 19 -3.14 3.50 -0.91
CA SER A 19 -3.67 2.34 -0.20
C SER A 19 -5.12 2.55 0.18
N ASP A 20 -5.86 1.46 0.28
CA ASP A 20 -7.18 1.45 0.88
C ASP A 20 -8.15 2.45 0.20
N SER A 21 -8.23 2.34 -1.13
CA SER A 21 -9.04 3.27 -1.94
C SER A 21 -10.53 2.95 -1.90
N HIS A 22 -10.89 1.69 -1.64
CA HIS A 22 -12.25 1.20 -1.47
C HIS A 22 -13.22 1.70 -2.55
N LEU A 23 -12.81 1.57 -3.82
CA LEU A 23 -13.63 2.00 -4.93
C LEU A 23 -14.81 1.05 -5.16
N PHE A 24 -15.86 1.59 -5.70
CA PHE A 24 -17.06 0.87 -6.12
C PHE A 24 -17.22 0.93 -7.65
N ALA A 25 -18.00 0.00 -8.22
CA ALA A 25 -18.44 0.09 -9.60
C ALA A 25 -19.12 1.44 -9.87
N GLU A 26 -20.04 1.81 -9.01
CA GLU A 26 -20.78 3.07 -9.11
C GLU A 26 -19.92 4.26 -8.66
N ALA A 27 -19.78 5.26 -9.54
CA ALA A 27 -18.86 6.39 -9.36
C ALA A 27 -19.16 7.26 -8.12
N HIS A 28 -20.42 7.32 -7.71
CA HIS A 28 -20.88 8.18 -6.61
C HIS A 28 -21.11 7.42 -5.30
N SER A 29 -20.77 6.13 -5.26
CA SER A 29 -20.87 5.33 -4.05
C SER A 29 -19.99 5.89 -2.93
N LYS A 30 -20.42 5.64 -1.72
CA LYS A 30 -19.81 6.19 -0.53
C LYS A 30 -19.42 5.09 0.43
N LEU A 31 -18.26 5.22 1.04
CA LEU A 31 -17.88 4.44 2.21
C LEU A 31 -18.00 5.36 3.43
N LEU A 32 -18.83 5.00 4.40
CA LEU A 32 -19.07 5.79 5.62
C LEU A 32 -19.30 7.30 5.35
N GLY A 33 -20.06 7.61 4.30
CA GLY A 33 -20.38 8.98 3.90
C GLY A 33 -19.42 9.62 2.90
N MET A 34 -18.15 9.16 2.80
CA MET A 34 -17.16 9.68 1.87
C MET A 34 -17.32 9.06 0.48
N LYS A 35 -17.33 9.88 -0.56
CA LYS A 35 -17.28 9.43 -1.95
C LYS A 35 -15.85 9.01 -2.29
N THR A 36 -15.61 7.72 -2.36
CA THR A 36 -14.26 7.16 -2.44
C THR A 36 -13.53 7.53 -3.73
N ARG A 37 -14.25 7.60 -4.86
CA ARG A 37 -13.66 7.98 -6.15
C ARG A 37 -13.25 9.45 -6.20
N GLU A 38 -14.05 10.36 -5.64
CA GLU A 38 -13.71 11.77 -5.54
C GLU A 38 -12.50 11.96 -4.59
N SER A 39 -12.48 11.26 -3.47
CA SER A 39 -11.37 11.29 -2.52
C SER A 39 -10.05 10.82 -3.15
N LEU A 40 -10.06 9.69 -3.86
CA LEU A 40 -8.88 9.22 -4.58
C LEU A 40 -8.38 10.23 -5.61
N GLN A 41 -9.28 10.89 -6.36
CA GLN A 41 -8.89 11.92 -7.33
C GLN A 41 -8.18 13.09 -6.63
N GLN A 42 -8.69 13.56 -5.48
CA GLN A 42 -8.04 14.64 -4.72
C GLN A 42 -6.63 14.24 -4.24
N VAL A 43 -6.46 12.98 -3.81
CA VAL A 43 -5.14 12.47 -3.43
C VAL A 43 -4.20 12.41 -4.64
N ILE A 44 -4.68 11.96 -5.79
CA ILE A 44 -3.89 11.93 -7.04
C ILE A 44 -3.50 13.35 -7.46
N ASP A 45 -4.41 14.30 -7.41
CA ASP A 45 -4.14 15.71 -7.73
C ASP A 45 -3.04 16.28 -6.81
N LEU A 46 -3.09 15.93 -5.52
CA LEU A 46 -2.05 16.29 -4.54
C LEU A 46 -0.70 15.65 -4.89
N VAL A 47 -0.67 14.36 -5.26
CA VAL A 47 0.54 13.67 -5.72
C VAL A 47 1.14 14.42 -6.91
N LEU A 48 0.34 14.73 -7.92
CA LEU A 48 0.79 15.42 -9.13
C LEU A 48 1.29 16.84 -8.87
N ALA A 49 0.73 17.52 -7.88
CA ALA A 49 1.15 18.86 -7.48
C ALA A 49 2.49 18.87 -6.72
N GLN A 50 2.78 17.81 -5.96
CA GLN A 50 3.93 17.77 -5.06
C GLN A 50 5.11 16.94 -5.57
N GLN A 51 4.86 15.94 -6.42
CA GLN A 51 5.87 15.00 -6.87
C GLN A 51 6.11 15.15 -8.39
N ALA A 52 7.32 15.60 -8.76
CA ALA A 52 7.62 15.91 -10.17
C ALA A 52 7.86 14.68 -11.03
N GLN A 53 8.51 13.65 -10.48
CA GLN A 53 8.83 12.40 -11.19
C GLN A 53 8.72 11.24 -10.22
N ILE A 54 7.88 10.28 -10.55
CA ILE A 54 7.62 9.09 -9.73
C ILE A 54 8.15 7.89 -10.49
N ASP A 55 9.01 7.11 -9.85
CA ASP A 55 9.64 5.93 -10.46
C ASP A 55 8.80 4.67 -10.29
N LEU A 56 7.98 4.60 -9.24
CA LEU A 56 7.05 3.49 -9.00
C LEU A 56 5.86 3.93 -8.15
N LEU A 57 4.67 3.53 -8.58
CA LEU A 57 3.44 3.60 -7.80
C LEU A 57 3.16 2.25 -7.15
N LEU A 58 2.91 2.24 -5.85
CA LEU A 58 2.53 1.06 -5.07
C LEU A 58 1.05 1.18 -4.65
N ALA A 59 0.22 0.22 -5.03
CA ALA A 59 -1.13 0.07 -4.50
C ALA A 59 -1.13 -1.13 -3.54
N THR A 60 -1.31 -0.86 -2.25
CA THR A 60 -1.09 -1.84 -1.19
C THR A 60 -2.37 -2.43 -0.62
N GLY A 61 -3.34 -2.70 -1.49
CA GLY A 61 -4.56 -3.44 -1.19
C GLY A 61 -5.76 -2.56 -0.89
N ASP A 62 -6.90 -3.22 -0.74
CA ASP A 62 -8.22 -2.64 -0.58
C ASP A 62 -8.51 -1.56 -1.65
N ILE A 63 -8.17 -1.94 -2.90
CA ILE A 63 -8.42 -1.11 -4.08
C ILE A 63 -9.91 -1.00 -4.32
N SER A 64 -10.61 -2.13 -4.22
CA SER A 64 -12.05 -2.24 -4.41
C SER A 64 -12.77 -2.50 -3.08
N GLN A 65 -13.97 -1.94 -2.92
CA GLN A 65 -14.87 -2.26 -1.82
C GLN A 65 -15.85 -3.39 -2.18
N ASP A 66 -16.23 -3.48 -3.45
CA ASP A 66 -17.27 -4.39 -3.94
C ASP A 66 -16.74 -5.53 -4.81
N GLY A 67 -15.41 -5.63 -5.01
CA GLY A 67 -14.76 -6.69 -5.77
C GLY A 67 -15.07 -6.70 -7.26
N THR A 68 -15.65 -5.63 -7.80
CA THR A 68 -16.10 -5.57 -9.20
C THR A 68 -14.98 -5.21 -10.17
N LEU A 69 -15.10 -5.65 -11.43
CA LEU A 69 -14.16 -5.29 -12.48
C LEU A 69 -14.13 -3.77 -12.72
N GLU A 70 -15.28 -3.14 -12.67
CA GLU A 70 -15.45 -1.70 -12.87
C GLU A 70 -14.70 -0.87 -11.82
N SER A 71 -14.66 -1.31 -10.56
CA SER A 71 -13.91 -0.62 -9.51
C SER A 71 -12.40 -0.68 -9.76
N TYR A 72 -11.84 -1.83 -10.14
CA TYR A 72 -10.43 -1.96 -10.51
C TYR A 72 -10.08 -1.19 -11.78
N GLN A 73 -10.96 -1.21 -12.79
CA GLN A 73 -10.76 -0.41 -14.01
C GLN A 73 -10.77 1.08 -13.69
N ALA A 74 -11.64 1.54 -12.79
CA ALA A 74 -11.66 2.92 -12.34
C ALA A 74 -10.36 3.29 -11.61
N PHE A 75 -9.85 2.44 -10.71
CA PHE A 75 -8.57 2.67 -10.08
C PHE A 75 -7.42 2.72 -11.09
N ARG A 76 -7.38 1.78 -12.04
CA ARG A 76 -6.39 1.76 -13.12
C ARG A 76 -6.39 3.04 -13.94
N GLN A 77 -7.58 3.54 -14.28
CA GLN A 77 -7.74 4.79 -15.05
C GLN A 77 -7.28 6.01 -14.25
N LEU A 78 -7.70 6.11 -12.98
CA LEU A 78 -7.34 7.23 -12.12
C LEU A 78 -5.85 7.26 -11.82
N SER A 79 -5.28 6.14 -11.37
CA SER A 79 -3.87 6.05 -11.01
C SER A 79 -2.93 6.22 -12.21
N ALA A 80 -3.39 5.94 -13.44
CA ALA A 80 -2.62 6.18 -14.67
C ALA A 80 -2.29 7.66 -14.90
N GLN A 81 -3.00 8.60 -14.29
CA GLN A 81 -2.69 10.03 -14.33
C GLN A 81 -1.30 10.33 -13.74
N ILE A 82 -0.83 9.51 -12.80
CA ILE A 82 0.51 9.63 -12.19
C ILE A 82 1.63 9.35 -13.20
N ASN A 83 1.33 8.63 -14.28
CA ASN A 83 2.26 8.31 -15.36
C ASN A 83 3.56 7.62 -14.89
N ALA A 84 3.46 6.71 -13.93
CA ALA A 84 4.54 5.88 -13.41
C ALA A 84 4.23 4.39 -13.60
N PRO A 85 5.26 3.50 -13.69
CA PRO A 85 5.06 2.08 -13.50
C PRO A 85 4.34 1.81 -12.18
N ALA A 86 3.46 0.81 -12.12
CA ALA A 86 2.71 0.51 -10.90
C ALA A 86 2.79 -0.97 -10.53
N ARG A 87 2.61 -1.26 -9.24
CA ARG A 87 2.45 -2.61 -8.67
C ARG A 87 1.29 -2.63 -7.71
N TRP A 88 0.47 -3.66 -7.77
CA TRP A 88 -0.70 -3.86 -6.93
C TRP A 88 -0.59 -5.16 -6.15
N ILE A 89 -1.11 -5.17 -4.94
CA ILE A 89 -1.42 -6.36 -4.17
C ILE A 89 -2.86 -6.29 -3.69
N PRO A 90 -3.53 -7.42 -3.49
CA PRO A 90 -4.87 -7.42 -2.91
C PRO A 90 -4.84 -7.13 -1.41
N GLY A 91 -5.93 -6.52 -0.92
CA GLY A 91 -6.30 -6.48 0.50
C GLY A 91 -7.47 -7.43 0.78
N ASN A 92 -8.06 -7.31 1.97
CA ASN A 92 -9.14 -8.21 2.39
C ASN A 92 -10.50 -7.90 1.73
N HIS A 93 -10.68 -6.71 1.17
CA HIS A 93 -11.88 -6.35 0.39
C HIS A 93 -11.74 -6.72 -1.10
N ASP A 94 -10.54 -7.04 -1.57
CA ASP A 94 -10.30 -7.29 -2.97
C ASP A 94 -10.64 -8.73 -3.38
N GLU A 95 -11.05 -8.89 -4.65
CA GLU A 95 -11.25 -10.17 -5.32
C GLU A 95 -10.07 -10.45 -6.27
N PRO A 96 -9.07 -11.27 -5.88
CA PRO A 96 -7.83 -11.43 -6.63
C PRO A 96 -8.02 -11.85 -8.09
N MET A 97 -9.03 -12.69 -8.38
CA MET A 97 -9.31 -13.13 -9.75
C MET A 97 -9.82 -11.99 -10.62
N VAL A 98 -10.69 -11.14 -10.08
CA VAL A 98 -11.23 -9.97 -10.79
C VAL A 98 -10.15 -8.88 -10.94
N MET A 99 -9.33 -8.69 -9.90
CA MET A 99 -8.15 -7.81 -9.97
C MET A 99 -7.21 -8.26 -11.09
N ALA A 100 -6.97 -9.57 -11.23
CA ALA A 100 -6.13 -10.12 -12.30
C ALA A 100 -6.71 -9.88 -13.69
N GLU A 101 -8.04 -9.93 -13.86
CA GLU A 101 -8.71 -9.56 -15.09
C GLU A 101 -8.49 -8.08 -15.44
N ALA A 102 -8.61 -7.18 -14.46
CA ALA A 102 -8.33 -5.75 -14.66
C ALA A 102 -6.86 -5.47 -14.97
N ALA A 103 -5.94 -6.31 -14.52
CA ALA A 103 -4.49 -6.18 -14.71
C ALA A 103 -3.97 -6.89 -15.99
N VAL A 104 -4.84 -7.49 -16.78
CA VAL A 104 -4.45 -8.21 -18.02
C VAL A 104 -3.54 -7.35 -18.90
N GLN A 105 -2.52 -7.99 -19.50
CA GLN A 105 -1.52 -7.36 -20.38
C GLN A 105 -0.75 -6.21 -19.73
N SER A 106 -0.51 -6.28 -18.43
CA SER A 106 0.29 -5.31 -17.69
C SER A 106 1.24 -6.00 -16.71
N THR A 107 2.10 -5.21 -16.08
CA THR A 107 3.01 -5.65 -15.01
C THR A 107 2.46 -5.35 -13.60
N LEU A 108 1.19 -4.98 -13.50
CA LEU A 108 0.59 -4.49 -12.24
C LEU A 108 0.70 -5.50 -11.08
N LEU A 109 0.58 -6.79 -11.37
CA LEU A 109 0.62 -7.86 -10.35
C LEU A 109 1.97 -8.59 -10.28
N GLU A 110 3.02 -8.08 -10.91
CA GLU A 110 4.35 -8.64 -10.72
C GLU A 110 4.81 -8.41 -9.28
N SER A 111 5.20 -9.50 -8.62
CA SER A 111 5.52 -9.49 -7.19
C SER A 111 6.91 -8.93 -6.88
N VAL A 112 7.79 -8.76 -7.86
CA VAL A 112 9.15 -8.26 -7.65
C VAL A 112 9.48 -7.22 -8.71
N VAL A 113 10.05 -6.10 -8.27
CA VAL A 113 10.56 -5.06 -9.20
C VAL A 113 11.85 -4.47 -8.66
N ASP A 114 12.83 -4.32 -9.56
CA ASP A 114 14.12 -3.70 -9.26
C ASP A 114 14.12 -2.24 -9.70
N ILE A 115 14.56 -1.35 -8.80
CA ILE A 115 14.69 0.09 -9.04
C ILE A 115 16.02 0.56 -8.48
N GLY A 116 16.94 0.97 -9.35
CA GLY A 116 18.29 1.33 -8.91
C GLY A 116 18.93 0.21 -8.10
N ASN A 117 19.41 0.51 -6.90
CA ASN A 117 19.99 -0.47 -5.98
C ASN A 117 18.97 -1.14 -5.04
N TRP A 118 17.68 -0.96 -5.30
CA TRP A 118 16.62 -1.51 -4.48
C TRP A 118 15.83 -2.60 -5.20
N ARG A 119 15.34 -3.53 -4.42
CA ARG A 119 14.31 -4.49 -4.82
C ARG A 119 13.07 -4.29 -3.96
N VAL A 120 11.93 -4.11 -4.62
CA VAL A 120 10.61 -4.06 -3.98
C VAL A 120 9.94 -5.40 -4.17
N THR A 121 9.51 -6.01 -3.07
CA THR A 121 8.78 -7.30 -3.07
C THR A 121 7.36 -7.05 -2.59
N MET A 122 6.39 -7.42 -3.40
CA MET A 122 4.95 -7.27 -3.17
C MET A 122 4.38 -8.63 -2.78
N LEU A 123 3.96 -8.79 -1.52
CA LEU A 123 3.42 -10.05 -0.97
C LEU A 123 1.89 -9.99 -0.89
N ASP A 124 1.25 -11.04 -1.33
CA ASP A 124 -0.17 -11.24 -1.12
C ASP A 124 -0.41 -11.84 0.28
N SER A 125 -1.06 -11.09 1.15
CA SER A 125 -1.47 -11.51 2.49
C SER A 125 -2.99 -11.68 2.62
N ALA A 126 -3.75 -11.48 1.53
CA ALA A 126 -5.20 -11.66 1.53
C ALA A 126 -5.59 -13.14 1.66
N VAL A 127 -6.66 -13.39 2.39
CA VAL A 127 -7.25 -14.72 2.53
C VAL A 127 -8.71 -14.62 2.10
N PRO A 128 -9.13 -15.37 1.08
CA PRO A 128 -10.51 -15.29 0.59
C PRO A 128 -11.55 -15.44 1.70
N GLY A 129 -12.46 -14.47 1.80
CA GLY A 129 -13.53 -14.46 2.79
C GLY A 129 -13.09 -14.22 4.24
N SER A 130 -11.87 -13.69 4.46
CA SER A 130 -11.34 -13.41 5.79
C SER A 130 -10.82 -11.96 5.86
N VAL A 131 -11.16 -11.24 6.94
CA VAL A 131 -10.58 -9.90 7.17
C VAL A 131 -9.12 -9.98 7.61
N PRO A 132 -8.72 -10.82 8.60
CA PRO A 132 -7.30 -10.97 8.93
C PRO A 132 -6.52 -11.66 7.82
N GLY A 133 -5.27 -11.21 7.65
CA GLY A 133 -4.33 -11.74 6.66
C GLY A 133 -3.57 -12.97 7.08
N TYR A 134 -2.97 -13.64 6.09
CA TYR A 134 -2.06 -14.77 6.29
C TYR A 134 -1.11 -14.88 5.10
N LEU A 135 0.18 -14.99 5.33
CA LEU A 135 1.15 -15.30 4.28
C LEU A 135 1.22 -16.82 4.08
N GLN A 136 0.71 -17.28 2.95
CA GLN A 136 0.80 -18.68 2.56
C GLN A 136 2.26 -19.10 2.33
N ASP A 137 2.53 -20.40 2.31
CA ASP A 137 3.90 -20.93 2.16
C ASP A 137 4.57 -20.45 0.86
N ASP A 138 3.83 -20.31 -0.22
CA ASP A 138 4.34 -19.79 -1.50
C ASP A 138 4.75 -18.32 -1.40
N GLN A 139 4.06 -17.49 -0.61
CA GLN A 139 4.42 -16.10 -0.34
C GLN A 139 5.66 -15.99 0.55
N LEU A 140 5.80 -16.84 1.57
CA LEU A 140 7.02 -16.92 2.37
C LEU A 140 8.22 -17.40 1.53
N GLN A 141 8.00 -18.35 0.61
CA GLN A 141 9.02 -18.80 -0.34
C GLN A 141 9.37 -17.71 -1.36
N LEU A 142 8.37 -16.96 -1.86
CA LEU A 142 8.60 -15.80 -2.73
C LEU A 142 9.49 -14.78 -2.03
N LEU A 143 9.17 -14.42 -0.78
CA LEU A 143 9.98 -13.51 0.03
C LEU A 143 11.42 -14.02 0.15
N ALA A 144 11.60 -15.26 0.59
CA ALA A 144 12.93 -15.85 0.76
C ALA A 144 13.76 -15.86 -0.53
N ARG A 145 13.13 -16.21 -1.67
CA ARG A 145 13.77 -16.16 -2.99
C ARG A 145 14.15 -14.75 -3.39
N ALA A 146 13.20 -13.80 -3.32
CA ALA A 146 13.43 -12.41 -3.72
C ALA A 146 14.60 -11.78 -2.95
N LEU A 147 14.71 -12.09 -1.64
CA LEU A 147 15.79 -11.59 -0.79
C LEU A 147 17.14 -12.27 -1.09
N SER A 148 17.14 -13.58 -1.34
CA SER A 148 18.37 -14.36 -1.58
C SER A 148 18.94 -14.15 -2.99
N GLU A 149 18.11 -13.89 -3.98
CA GLU A 149 18.53 -13.68 -5.38
C GLU A 149 19.17 -12.32 -5.65
N ALA A 150 19.04 -11.36 -4.73
CA ALA A 150 19.61 -10.03 -4.87
C ALA A 150 20.27 -9.57 -3.54
N PRO A 151 21.30 -10.28 -3.07
CA PRO A 151 21.95 -9.98 -1.79
C PRO A 151 22.68 -8.62 -1.80
N GLU A 152 23.00 -8.11 -2.97
CA GLU A 152 23.67 -6.80 -3.16
C GLU A 152 22.70 -5.62 -3.13
N ARG A 153 21.39 -5.86 -3.18
CA ARG A 153 20.38 -4.81 -3.20
C ARG A 153 19.83 -4.54 -1.80
N HIS A 154 19.34 -3.33 -1.61
CA HIS A 154 18.47 -3.00 -0.47
C HIS A 154 17.04 -3.43 -0.75
N HIS A 155 16.32 -3.88 0.26
CA HIS A 155 14.99 -4.43 0.06
C HIS A 155 13.90 -3.62 0.79
N LEU A 156 12.82 -3.34 0.07
CA LEU A 156 11.53 -2.89 0.57
C LEU A 156 10.52 -4.03 0.39
N VAL A 157 9.87 -4.47 1.47
CA VAL A 157 8.85 -5.51 1.44
C VAL A 157 7.48 -4.88 1.68
N CYS A 158 6.53 -5.16 0.81
CA CYS A 158 5.16 -4.65 0.90
C CYS A 158 4.19 -5.80 1.11
N LEU A 159 3.19 -5.60 1.98
CA LEU A 159 2.05 -6.49 2.18
C LEU A 159 0.84 -5.62 2.56
N HIS A 160 -0.37 -6.21 2.59
CA HIS A 160 -1.54 -5.41 2.97
C HIS A 160 -1.73 -5.34 4.49
N HIS A 161 -1.72 -6.49 5.16
CA HIS A 161 -2.03 -6.59 6.60
C HIS A 161 -0.83 -6.23 7.48
N HIS A 162 -1.07 -5.50 8.56
CA HIS A 162 -0.03 -5.11 9.51
C HIS A 162 0.59 -6.33 10.22
N PRO A 163 1.93 -6.44 10.22
CA PRO A 163 2.63 -7.58 10.81
C PRO A 163 3.06 -7.36 12.27
N VAL A 164 2.70 -6.22 12.86
CA VAL A 164 3.03 -5.84 14.24
C VAL A 164 1.83 -5.17 14.90
N SER A 165 1.76 -5.24 16.23
CA SER A 165 0.76 -4.47 16.98
C SER A 165 0.86 -2.99 16.63
N ILE A 166 -0.27 -2.36 16.39
CA ILE A 166 -0.36 -0.94 16.09
C ILE A 166 -0.89 -0.11 17.27
N GLY A 167 -1.30 -0.77 18.36
CA GLY A 167 -1.86 -0.12 19.54
C GLY A 167 -3.32 0.31 19.35
N CYS A 168 -4.04 -0.30 18.42
CA CYS A 168 -5.45 -0.07 18.14
C CYS A 168 -6.20 -1.38 18.38
N ALA A 169 -6.85 -1.54 19.53
CA ALA A 169 -7.27 -2.84 20.04
C ALA A 169 -8.23 -3.60 19.12
N TRP A 170 -9.16 -2.92 18.45
CA TRP A 170 -10.11 -3.55 17.54
C TRP A 170 -9.43 -4.04 16.23
N MET A 171 -8.27 -3.47 15.87
CA MET A 171 -7.51 -3.88 14.68
C MET A 171 -6.53 -5.03 14.95
N GLU A 172 -6.10 -5.23 16.20
CA GLU A 172 -5.10 -6.27 16.52
C GLU A 172 -5.51 -7.67 16.01
N PRO A 173 -6.76 -8.13 16.16
CA PRO A 173 -7.16 -9.46 15.68
C PRO A 173 -7.30 -9.58 14.16
N ILE A 174 -7.26 -8.47 13.41
CA ILE A 174 -7.42 -8.47 11.95
C ILE A 174 -6.12 -8.18 11.19
N GLY A 175 -4.98 -8.14 11.86
CA GLY A 175 -3.65 -8.07 11.24
C GLY A 175 -3.21 -9.38 10.60
N LEU A 176 -1.91 -9.47 10.31
CA LEU A 176 -1.28 -10.70 9.81
C LEU A 176 -1.29 -11.79 10.91
N ARG A 177 -1.84 -12.98 10.61
CA ARG A 177 -1.98 -14.07 11.60
C ARG A 177 -0.70 -14.88 11.85
N ASN A 178 0.27 -14.82 10.93
CA ASN A 178 1.54 -15.52 11.05
C ASN A 178 2.76 -14.58 10.95
N PRO A 179 2.80 -13.48 11.75
CA PRO A 179 3.88 -12.53 11.69
C PRO A 179 5.23 -13.13 12.09
N GLU A 180 5.23 -14.16 12.95
CA GLU A 180 6.46 -14.87 13.36
C GLU A 180 7.13 -15.52 12.15
N ALA A 181 6.37 -16.22 11.30
CA ALA A 181 6.90 -16.85 10.09
C ALA A 181 7.43 -15.80 9.09
N PHE A 182 6.75 -14.67 8.96
CA PHE A 182 7.21 -13.54 8.16
C PHE A 182 8.55 -13.00 8.64
N PHE A 183 8.65 -12.68 9.94
CA PHE A 183 9.89 -12.14 10.51
C PHE A 183 11.01 -13.19 10.59
N GLU A 184 10.70 -14.48 10.76
CA GLU A 184 11.71 -15.55 10.69
C GLU A 184 12.41 -15.58 9.32
N VAL A 185 11.68 -15.33 8.23
CA VAL A 185 12.30 -15.17 6.91
C VAL A 185 13.08 -13.87 6.83
N LEU A 186 12.47 -12.76 7.17
CA LEU A 186 13.00 -11.41 6.99
C LEU A 186 14.30 -11.16 7.79
N ASP A 187 14.37 -11.62 9.04
CA ASP A 187 15.49 -11.39 9.95
C ASP A 187 16.79 -12.11 9.51
N ARG A 188 16.72 -13.05 8.58
CA ARG A 188 17.90 -13.70 7.99
C ARG A 188 18.63 -12.83 6.97
N PHE A 189 18.02 -11.72 6.54
CA PHE A 189 18.51 -10.89 5.44
C PHE A 189 18.78 -9.45 5.90
N PRO A 190 20.01 -9.11 6.26
CA PRO A 190 20.37 -7.80 6.82
C PRO A 190 20.25 -6.65 5.80
N GLN A 191 20.07 -6.94 4.52
CA GLN A 191 19.84 -5.94 3.47
C GLN A 191 18.40 -5.44 3.41
N VAL A 192 17.45 -6.02 4.15
CA VAL A 192 16.09 -5.49 4.28
C VAL A 192 16.14 -4.17 5.06
N ARG A 193 15.57 -3.12 4.49
CA ARG A 193 15.55 -1.77 5.05
C ARG A 193 14.19 -1.37 5.56
N ALA A 194 13.14 -1.85 4.92
CA ALA A 194 11.79 -1.42 5.27
C ALA A 194 10.73 -2.47 4.95
N VAL A 195 9.65 -2.42 5.73
CA VAL A 195 8.36 -3.08 5.47
C VAL A 195 7.29 -2.00 5.38
N LEU A 196 6.39 -2.12 4.40
CA LEU A 196 5.35 -1.15 4.10
C LEU A 196 4.00 -1.87 3.96
N TRP A 197 2.95 -1.32 4.58
CA TRP A 197 1.62 -1.94 4.51
C TRP A 197 0.48 -0.91 4.43
N GLY A 198 -0.74 -1.39 4.15
CA GLY A 198 -2.00 -0.66 4.16
C GLY A 198 -2.90 -1.06 5.33
N HIS A 199 -4.17 -1.33 5.06
CA HIS A 199 -5.16 -1.93 5.96
C HIS A 199 -5.57 -1.09 7.18
N VAL A 200 -4.62 -0.40 7.78
CA VAL A 200 -4.85 0.27 9.06
C VAL A 200 -5.41 1.68 8.92
N HIS A 201 -5.40 2.25 7.73
CA HIS A 201 -5.83 3.63 7.44
C HIS A 201 -5.20 4.66 8.39
N GLN A 202 -3.97 4.38 8.85
CA GLN A 202 -3.23 5.22 9.79
C GLN A 202 -1.80 5.40 9.31
N GLN A 203 -1.24 6.55 9.59
CA GLN A 203 0.19 6.77 9.44
C GLN A 203 0.95 6.11 10.59
N ILE A 204 1.78 5.12 10.27
CA ILE A 204 2.68 4.47 11.23
C ILE A 204 4.11 4.60 10.72
N ASP A 205 5.03 4.82 11.64
CA ASP A 205 6.46 4.83 11.39
C ASP A 205 7.18 4.36 12.66
N ARG A 206 7.72 3.16 12.62
CA ARG A 206 8.41 2.48 13.73
C ARG A 206 9.65 1.78 13.21
N GLU A 207 10.45 1.26 14.12
CA GLU A 207 11.63 0.48 13.78
C GLU A 207 11.66 -0.83 14.59
N ARG A 208 12.11 -1.91 13.92
CA ARG A 208 12.38 -3.20 14.52
C ARG A 208 13.69 -3.76 13.95
N ASN A 209 14.68 -3.99 14.81
CA ASN A 209 15.99 -4.57 14.43
C ASN A 209 16.68 -3.80 13.26
N GLY A 210 16.55 -2.47 13.20
CA GLY A 210 17.10 -1.67 12.10
C GLY A 210 16.27 -1.67 10.81
N VAL A 211 15.13 -2.37 10.80
CA VAL A 211 14.17 -2.36 9.70
C VAL A 211 13.05 -1.37 10.00
N ARG A 212 12.80 -0.44 9.10
CA ARG A 212 11.73 0.54 9.24
C ARG A 212 10.37 -0.09 8.93
N LEU A 213 9.41 0.06 9.81
CA LEU A 213 8.07 -0.51 9.74
C LEU A 213 7.06 0.62 9.53
N MET A 214 6.38 0.64 8.37
CA MET A 214 5.57 1.79 7.96
C MET A 214 4.20 1.39 7.45
N ALA A 215 3.17 2.18 7.84
CA ALA A 215 1.85 2.14 7.23
C ALA A 215 1.47 3.49 6.63
N SER A 216 0.61 3.44 5.62
CA SER A 216 0.05 4.62 4.98
C SER A 216 -1.33 4.97 5.49
N PRO A 217 -1.71 6.26 5.41
CA PRO A 217 -3.12 6.63 5.41
C PRO A 217 -3.84 5.99 4.22
N SER A 218 -5.14 5.83 4.36
CA SER A 218 -6.03 5.53 3.25
C SER A 218 -6.18 6.75 2.32
N THR A 219 -6.42 6.50 1.05
CA THR A 219 -6.89 7.54 0.12
C THR A 219 -8.38 7.85 0.28
N CYS A 220 -9.03 7.22 1.25
CA CYS A 220 -10.42 7.34 1.62
C CYS A 220 -10.56 7.73 3.10
N ILE A 221 -11.36 7.03 3.88
CA ILE A 221 -11.56 7.29 5.32
C ILE A 221 -10.31 6.90 6.13
N GLN A 222 -10.17 7.52 7.32
CA GLN A 222 -9.11 7.19 8.26
C GLN A 222 -9.70 6.54 9.51
N PHE A 223 -8.91 5.71 10.20
CA PHE A 223 -9.28 5.16 11.51
C PHE A 223 -8.55 5.89 12.63
N GLU A 224 -9.24 6.09 13.76
CA GLU A 224 -8.68 6.77 14.93
C GLU A 224 -7.57 5.93 15.57
N PRO A 225 -6.34 6.45 15.67
CA PRO A 225 -5.25 5.73 16.32
C PRO A 225 -5.53 5.48 17.81
N GLY A 226 -5.13 4.29 18.29
CA GLY A 226 -5.23 3.93 19.71
C GLY A 226 -6.63 3.65 20.21
N SER A 227 -7.63 3.59 19.32
CA SER A 227 -9.01 3.29 19.69
C SER A 227 -9.18 1.84 20.16
N ALA A 228 -9.98 1.64 21.20
CA ALA A 228 -10.34 0.30 21.69
C ALA A 228 -11.39 -0.36 20.79
N ASP A 229 -12.35 0.42 20.32
CA ASP A 229 -13.43 -0.01 19.43
C ASP A 229 -13.27 0.63 18.05
N PHE A 230 -14.01 0.14 17.05
CA PHE A 230 -14.06 0.76 15.73
C PHE A 230 -14.38 2.24 15.84
N LYS A 231 -13.52 3.07 15.28
CA LYS A 231 -13.70 4.51 15.30
C LYS A 231 -13.07 5.17 14.08
N VAL A 232 -13.88 5.94 13.38
CA VAL A 232 -13.42 6.77 12.25
C VAL A 232 -12.66 7.98 12.79
N GLY A 233 -11.49 8.23 12.22
CA GLY A 233 -10.64 9.39 12.54
C GLY A 233 -11.01 10.62 11.72
N GLU A 234 -10.60 11.79 12.20
CA GLU A 234 -10.88 13.09 11.59
C GLU A 234 -9.84 13.53 10.56
N GLN A 235 -8.76 12.75 10.42
CA GLN A 235 -7.69 13.10 9.49
C GLN A 235 -8.15 12.99 8.04
N ALA A 236 -7.63 13.87 7.20
CA ALA A 236 -7.91 13.86 5.76
C ALA A 236 -7.26 12.68 5.05
N PRO A 237 -7.80 12.26 3.88
CA PRO A 237 -7.18 11.30 2.98
C PRO A 237 -5.76 11.71 2.60
N GLY A 238 -4.93 10.75 2.25
CA GLY A 238 -3.55 11.07 1.89
C GLY A 238 -2.81 9.92 1.23
N TYR A 239 -1.52 10.13 1.02
CA TYR A 239 -0.61 9.16 0.46
C TYR A 239 0.74 9.19 1.20
N ARG A 240 1.55 8.14 1.00
CA ARG A 240 2.94 8.11 1.46
C ARG A 240 3.88 8.21 0.27
N TRP A 241 4.94 8.99 0.41
CA TRP A 241 6.07 8.98 -0.50
C TRP A 241 7.31 8.36 0.16
N LEU A 242 8.18 7.73 -0.63
CA LEU A 242 9.45 7.15 -0.20
C LEU A 242 10.54 7.55 -1.19
N ARG A 243 11.66 8.06 -0.70
CA ARG A 243 12.90 8.26 -1.46
C ARG A 243 13.91 7.19 -1.06
N LEU A 244 14.25 6.34 -2.00
CA LEU A 244 15.14 5.20 -1.82
C LEU A 244 16.52 5.54 -2.37
N PHE A 245 17.47 5.83 -1.48
CA PHE A 245 18.82 6.21 -1.86
C PHE A 245 19.67 5.00 -2.25
N PRO A 246 20.66 5.16 -3.14
CA PRO A 246 21.51 4.05 -3.60
C PRO A 246 22.33 3.37 -2.48
N ASP A 247 22.59 4.06 -1.39
CA ASP A 247 23.31 3.56 -0.20
C ASP A 247 22.43 2.79 0.80
N GLY A 248 21.12 2.66 0.50
CA GLY A 248 20.15 2.01 1.37
C GLY A 248 19.49 2.92 2.40
N LYS A 249 19.80 4.21 2.41
CA LYS A 249 19.04 5.19 3.18
C LYS A 249 17.64 5.31 2.59
N LEU A 250 16.65 5.51 3.45
CA LEU A 250 15.25 5.74 3.09
C LEU A 250 14.75 7.00 3.78
N GLU A 251 14.19 7.91 3.00
CA GLU A 251 13.41 9.04 3.49
C GLU A 251 11.94 8.86 3.08
N THR A 252 11.02 9.30 3.93
CA THR A 252 9.60 9.15 3.68
C THR A 252 8.80 10.18 4.43
N GLY A 253 7.63 10.51 3.90
CA GLY A 253 6.63 11.34 4.55
C GLY A 253 5.22 10.94 4.09
N VAL A 254 4.24 11.48 4.77
CA VAL A 254 2.83 11.37 4.45
C VAL A 254 2.32 12.76 4.15
N GLU A 255 1.61 12.89 3.04
CA GLU A 255 0.91 14.10 2.65
C GLU A 255 -0.59 13.86 2.66
N ARG A 256 -1.35 14.86 3.11
CA ARG A 256 -2.80 14.78 3.23
C ARG A 256 -3.45 15.93 2.49
N VAL A 257 -4.64 15.67 1.92
CA VAL A 257 -5.43 16.70 1.25
C VAL A 257 -5.88 17.75 2.28
N THR A 258 -5.68 19.03 1.99
CA THR A 258 -5.98 20.12 2.93
C THR A 258 -7.28 20.87 2.62
N ASP A 259 -7.63 20.99 1.34
CA ASP A 259 -8.74 21.84 0.87
C ASP A 259 -9.91 21.00 0.31
N PHE A 260 -10.08 19.80 0.81
CA PHE A 260 -11.15 18.89 0.40
C PHE A 260 -12.21 18.78 1.48
N GLU A 261 -13.39 19.34 1.20
CA GLU A 261 -14.55 19.17 2.07
C GLU A 261 -15.16 17.77 1.84
N PHE A 262 -15.19 16.96 2.88
CA PHE A 262 -15.78 15.63 2.85
C PHE A 262 -16.67 15.41 4.06
N THR A 263 -17.65 14.52 3.89
CA THR A 263 -18.54 14.11 4.98
C THR A 263 -18.22 12.67 5.34
N VAL A 264 -18.04 12.40 6.63
CA VAL A 264 -17.82 11.06 7.17
C VAL A 264 -18.87 10.79 8.25
N ASP A 265 -19.40 9.59 8.28
CA ASP A 265 -20.27 9.11 9.34
C ASP A 265 -19.42 8.64 10.54
N TYR A 266 -19.14 9.56 11.43
CA TYR A 266 -18.37 9.28 12.66
C TYR A 266 -19.14 8.44 13.69
N GLY A 267 -20.42 8.21 13.48
CA GLY A 267 -21.26 7.38 14.36
C GLY A 267 -21.33 5.91 13.97
N SER A 268 -20.71 5.53 12.85
CA SER A 268 -20.69 4.14 12.40
C SER A 268 -19.89 3.24 13.34
N ASN A 269 -20.35 1.98 13.47
CA ASN A 269 -19.71 0.96 14.30
C ASN A 269 -19.03 -0.15 13.44
N GLY A 270 -18.85 0.10 12.14
CA GLY A 270 -18.23 -0.82 11.18
C GLY A 270 -18.67 -0.54 9.74
N TYR A 271 -18.11 -1.28 8.77
CA TYR A 271 -18.42 -1.20 7.34
C TYR A 271 -18.15 -2.55 6.66
#